data_bb8392241d7c1eb83cadf4a45f8535ab
#
_entry.id   bb8392241d7c1eb83cadf4a45f8535ab
#
_cell.length_a   1.000
_cell.length_b   1.000
_cell.length_c   1.000
_cell.angle_alpha   90.00
_cell.angle_beta   90.00
_cell.angle_gamma   90.00
#
_symmetry.space_group_name_H-M   'P 1'
#
loop_
_entity.id
_entity.type
_entity.pdbx_description
1 polymer ?
#
loop_
_entity_poly.entity_id
_entity_poly.type
_entity_poly.pdbx_seq_one_letter_code
_entity_poly.pdbx_strand_id
1 'polypeptide(L)'
;MKKKQEDLSLWRRYMDGLYTTEDVSKMTETLRNEQPDIFLDEMAAFVWEDSASQQASTDLEREKYKKEARVLLKRIGPRKRIDYRRVVWTVASVAAILCLVFGGAGYWHYAVSQQVSYLEASTTYGEHKEIRLPDGTELILNACSYVRYPDRFVGEERRIDLDGEAFFRVSHNEEQPFIVKSHSFDVKVLGTCFNVKSYSSDEVVSVDVESGKVQVDMPEAMMRLKANEQVLINTVSGDYVKQREEHTVAVWRSGSLRFNATPIHDVAKELERRYNCRITFAEGQTFDNLISGEHDNKSLAAVLESVEYTSGIHYRMKGNQVLLYKD
;
A
#
# COMPACT_ATOMS: atom_id res chain seq x y z
N MET A 1 -17.25 -22.51 71.20
CA MET A 1 -17.37 -23.66 72.06
C MET A 1 -17.90 -24.89 71.32
N LYS A 2 -19.02 -24.88 70.55
CA LYS A 2 -19.52 -26.04 69.80
C LYS A 2 -18.53 -26.64 68.77
N LYS A 3 -17.83 -25.81 67.98
CA LYS A 3 -16.87 -26.28 66.96
C LYS A 3 -15.68 -27.00 67.57
N LYS A 4 -15.17 -26.53 68.71
CA LYS A 4 -14.03 -27.14 69.42
C LYS A 4 -14.41 -28.50 70.03
N GLN A 5 -15.66 -28.69 70.36
CA GLN A 5 -16.21 -29.96 70.88
C GLN A 5 -16.44 -31.02 69.79
N GLU A 6 -16.82 -30.57 68.61
CA GLU A 6 -16.97 -31.42 67.41
C GLU A 6 -15.59 -31.91 66.91
N ASP A 7 -14.62 -31.04 66.88
CA ASP A 7 -13.24 -31.39 66.48
C ASP A 7 -12.60 -32.38 67.46
N LEU A 8 -12.81 -32.24 68.78
CA LEU A 8 -12.39 -33.14 69.80
C LEU A 8 -13.03 -34.56 69.68
N SER A 9 -14.31 -34.63 69.31
CA SER A 9 -15.01 -35.88 69.09
C SER A 9 -14.52 -36.59 67.83
N LEU A 10 -14.11 -35.89 66.80
CA LEU A 10 -13.52 -36.44 65.59
C LEU A 10 -12.15 -37.09 65.89
N TRP A 11 -11.28 -36.41 66.65
CA TRP A 11 -9.99 -36.95 67.10
C TRP A 11 -10.09 -38.10 67.95
N ARG A 12 -11.08 -38.20 68.90
CA ARG A 12 -11.32 -39.34 69.74
C ARG A 12 -11.71 -40.57 68.92
N ARG A 13 -12.62 -40.43 67.93
CA ARG A 13 -12.97 -41.49 67.00
C ARG A 13 -11.77 -41.95 66.16
N TYR A 14 -10.88 -41.04 65.77
CA TYR A 14 -9.67 -41.42 65.07
C TYR A 14 -8.71 -42.24 65.94
N MET A 15 -8.50 -41.86 67.17
CA MET A 15 -7.63 -42.54 68.12
C MET A 15 -8.18 -43.95 68.51
N ASP A 16 -9.51 -44.04 68.57
CA ASP A 16 -10.20 -45.32 68.89
C ASP A 16 -10.33 -46.24 67.67
N GLY A 17 -9.81 -45.85 66.52
CA GLY A 17 -9.91 -46.63 65.28
C GLY A 17 -11.29 -46.65 64.63
N LEU A 18 -12.22 -45.80 65.08
CA LEU A 18 -13.64 -45.74 64.67
C LEU A 18 -13.87 -44.54 63.70
N TYR A 19 -13.00 -44.28 62.76
CA TYR A 19 -13.06 -43.14 61.86
C TYR A 19 -13.51 -43.53 60.46
N THR A 20 -14.15 -42.58 59.73
CA THR A 20 -14.52 -42.68 58.33
C THR A 20 -13.59 -41.86 57.45
N THR A 21 -13.60 -42.10 56.14
CA THR A 21 -12.84 -41.26 55.16
C THR A 21 -13.27 -39.78 55.17
N GLU A 22 -14.53 -39.54 55.55
CA GLU A 22 -15.06 -38.18 55.71
C GLU A 22 -14.51 -37.48 56.96
N ASP A 23 -14.35 -38.25 58.07
CA ASP A 23 -13.74 -37.75 59.29
C ASP A 23 -12.26 -37.35 59.04
N VAL A 24 -11.53 -38.15 58.29
CA VAL A 24 -10.13 -37.84 57.92
C VAL A 24 -10.04 -36.58 57.04
N SER A 25 -11.00 -36.41 56.10
CA SER A 25 -11.06 -35.22 55.26
C SER A 25 -11.32 -33.94 56.10
N LYS A 26 -12.27 -34.00 57.04
CA LYS A 26 -12.57 -32.87 57.95
C LYS A 26 -11.38 -32.56 58.88
N MET A 27 -10.71 -33.58 59.40
CA MET A 27 -9.49 -33.39 60.21
C MET A 27 -8.38 -32.73 59.43
N THR A 28 -8.18 -33.12 58.15
CA THR A 28 -7.15 -32.54 57.27
C THR A 28 -7.46 -31.09 56.91
N GLU A 29 -8.73 -30.77 56.77
CA GLU A 29 -9.18 -29.40 56.49
C GLU A 29 -9.00 -28.48 57.72
N THR A 30 -9.30 -28.95 58.91
CA THR A 30 -9.10 -28.24 60.19
C THR A 30 -7.61 -27.97 60.42
N LEU A 31 -6.75 -28.97 60.24
CA LEU A 31 -5.29 -28.84 60.31
C LEU A 31 -4.69 -27.90 59.28
N ARG A 32 -5.39 -27.69 58.18
CA ARG A 32 -4.95 -26.80 57.11
C ARG A 32 -5.26 -25.32 57.37
N ASN A 33 -6.32 -25.03 58.13
CA ASN A 33 -6.87 -23.69 58.33
C ASN A 33 -6.47 -23.04 59.65
N GLU A 34 -5.98 -23.82 60.64
CA GLU A 34 -5.50 -23.31 61.92
C GLU A 34 -3.97 -23.52 62.06
N GLN A 35 -3.32 -22.80 63.01
CA GLN A 35 -1.89 -22.99 63.23
C GLN A 35 -1.63 -24.38 63.77
N PRO A 36 -1.06 -25.30 62.98
CA PRO A 36 -1.08 -26.72 63.25
C PRO A 36 -0.39 -27.10 64.55
N ASP A 37 0.69 -26.37 64.88
CA ASP A 37 1.52 -26.68 66.09
C ASP A 37 0.77 -26.36 67.37
N ILE A 38 0.04 -25.24 67.46
CA ILE A 38 -0.73 -24.81 68.63
C ILE A 38 -1.96 -25.73 68.83
N PHE A 39 -2.63 -26.04 67.71
CA PHE A 39 -3.81 -26.89 67.71
C PHE A 39 -3.46 -28.34 68.15
N LEU A 40 -2.38 -28.90 67.64
CA LEU A 40 -1.92 -30.24 68.02
C LEU A 40 -1.42 -30.31 69.47
N ASP A 41 -0.78 -29.27 70.00
CA ASP A 41 -0.35 -29.24 71.39
C ASP A 41 -1.56 -29.13 72.34
N GLU A 42 -2.61 -28.34 72.03
CA GLU A 42 -3.84 -28.28 72.78
C GLU A 42 -4.60 -29.64 72.76
N MET A 43 -4.65 -30.25 71.57
CA MET A 43 -5.33 -31.56 71.38
C MET A 43 -4.57 -32.68 72.11
N ALA A 44 -3.26 -32.73 72.04
CA ALA A 44 -2.41 -33.64 72.76
C ALA A 44 -2.57 -33.48 74.28
N ALA A 45 -2.63 -32.25 74.78
CA ALA A 45 -2.85 -31.98 76.20
C ALA A 45 -4.24 -32.50 76.64
N PHE A 46 -5.29 -32.24 75.81
CA PHE A 46 -6.67 -32.73 76.17
C PHE A 46 -6.79 -34.27 76.19
N VAL A 47 -6.26 -34.93 75.15
CA VAL A 47 -6.24 -36.38 75.10
C VAL A 47 -5.40 -37.02 76.24
N TRP A 48 -4.36 -36.29 76.64
CA TRP A 48 -3.52 -36.71 77.77
C TRP A 48 -4.16 -36.53 79.11
N GLU A 49 -4.91 -35.46 79.35
CA GLU A 49 -5.66 -35.20 80.53
C GLU A 49 -6.78 -36.28 80.75
N ASP A 50 -7.46 -36.61 79.65
CA ASP A 50 -8.53 -37.65 79.68
C ASP A 50 -7.97 -39.02 79.85
N SER A 51 -6.78 -39.35 79.32
CA SER A 51 -6.11 -40.63 79.54
C SER A 51 -5.32 -40.74 80.81
N ALA A 52 -4.95 -39.62 81.47
CA ALA A 52 -4.27 -39.62 82.76
C ALA A 52 -5.18 -40.10 83.94
N SER A 53 -6.51 -40.16 83.71
CA SER A 53 -7.47 -40.73 84.61
C SER A 53 -7.51 -42.30 84.61
N GLN A 54 -6.79 -42.93 83.64
CA GLN A 54 -6.86 -44.39 83.44
C GLN A 54 -5.55 -45.17 83.41
N GLN A 55 -4.37 -44.61 83.33
CA GLN A 55 -3.06 -45.29 83.58
C GLN A 55 -1.89 -44.34 83.29
N ALA A 56 -0.89 -44.35 84.17
CA ALA A 56 0.36 -43.56 84.00
C ALA A 56 1.17 -44.12 82.82
N SER A 57 1.08 -43.41 81.70
CA SER A 57 1.99 -43.65 80.57
C SER A 57 3.33 -42.95 80.86
N THR A 58 4.41 -43.64 80.56
CA THR A 58 5.78 -43.20 80.81
C THR A 58 6.13 -42.00 79.86
N ASP A 59 6.94 -41.04 80.33
CA ASP A 59 7.46 -39.88 79.55
C ASP A 59 8.06 -40.32 78.19
N LEU A 60 8.51 -41.56 78.06
CA LEU A 60 9.07 -42.12 76.84
C LEU A 60 8.01 -42.32 75.74
N GLU A 61 6.78 -42.69 76.10
CA GLU A 61 5.68 -42.87 75.15
C GLU A 61 5.20 -41.49 74.64
N ARG A 62 5.17 -40.50 75.49
CA ARG A 62 4.85 -39.11 75.16
C ARG A 62 5.79 -38.54 74.11
N GLU A 63 7.09 -38.75 74.27
CA GLU A 63 8.11 -38.36 73.32
C GLU A 63 8.00 -39.07 71.95
N LYS A 64 7.63 -40.35 72.00
CA LYS A 64 7.41 -41.16 70.80
C LYS A 64 6.23 -40.65 69.98
N TYR A 65 5.10 -40.35 70.58
CA TYR A 65 3.93 -39.78 69.85
C TYR A 65 4.17 -38.40 69.37
N LYS A 66 4.89 -37.56 70.12
CA LYS A 66 5.30 -36.23 69.60
C LYS A 66 6.23 -36.37 68.39
N LYS A 67 7.10 -37.33 68.33
CA LYS A 67 8.01 -37.55 67.22
C LYS A 67 7.26 -38.04 65.97
N GLU A 68 6.32 -38.94 66.13
CA GLU A 68 5.47 -39.45 65.07
C GLU A 68 4.57 -38.36 64.50
N ALA A 69 3.94 -37.58 65.37
CA ALA A 69 3.16 -36.37 64.89
C ALA A 69 3.96 -35.41 64.10
N ARG A 70 5.22 -35.08 64.50
CA ARG A 70 6.11 -34.20 63.72
C ARG A 70 6.53 -34.77 62.38
N VAL A 71 6.68 -36.10 62.25
CA VAL A 71 6.98 -36.78 61.01
C VAL A 71 5.78 -36.70 60.04
N LEU A 72 4.56 -36.89 60.56
CA LEU A 72 3.34 -36.75 59.78
C LEU A 72 3.12 -35.31 59.32
N LEU A 73 3.33 -34.31 60.17
CA LEU A 73 3.29 -32.88 59.81
C LEU A 73 4.31 -32.47 58.73
N LYS A 74 5.52 -33.07 58.74
CA LYS A 74 6.49 -32.85 57.67
C LYS A 74 6.04 -33.44 56.32
N ARG A 75 5.26 -34.51 56.32
CA ARG A 75 4.67 -35.07 55.08
C ARG A 75 3.50 -34.27 54.56
N ILE A 76 2.79 -33.52 55.40
CA ILE A 76 1.65 -32.64 55.05
C ILE A 76 2.14 -31.18 54.85
N GLY A 77 3.44 -30.96 54.64
CA GLY A 77 4.04 -29.64 54.49
C GLY A 77 3.27 -28.74 53.53
N PRO A 78 3.22 -27.45 53.78
CA PRO A 78 2.39 -26.51 53.00
C PRO A 78 2.71 -26.61 51.52
N ARG A 79 1.74 -26.97 50.70
CA ARG A 79 1.86 -26.81 49.23
C ARG A 79 2.23 -25.36 48.98
N LYS A 80 3.37 -25.14 48.34
CA LYS A 80 3.77 -23.80 47.88
C LYS A 80 2.60 -23.18 47.11
N ARG A 81 1.95 -22.20 47.71
CA ARG A 81 0.90 -21.43 47.02
C ARG A 81 1.59 -20.78 45.82
N ILE A 82 1.21 -21.22 44.62
CA ILE A 82 1.61 -20.56 43.38
C ILE A 82 1.00 -19.17 43.46
N ASP A 83 1.82 -18.13 43.48
CA ASP A 83 1.36 -16.77 43.49
C ASP A 83 0.80 -16.48 42.08
N TYR A 84 -0.51 -16.73 41.91
CA TYR A 84 -1.22 -16.53 40.63
C TYR A 84 -1.06 -15.10 40.10
N ARG A 85 -0.87 -14.14 40.95
CA ARG A 85 -0.63 -12.76 40.52
C ARG A 85 0.69 -12.66 39.76
N ARG A 86 1.77 -13.27 40.23
CA ARG A 86 3.06 -13.31 39.52
C ARG A 86 2.97 -14.05 38.20
N VAL A 87 2.27 -15.18 38.16
CA VAL A 87 2.07 -15.97 36.95
C VAL A 87 1.25 -15.14 35.93
N VAL A 88 0.17 -14.49 36.37
CA VAL A 88 -0.64 -13.63 35.49
C VAL A 88 0.19 -12.46 34.94
N TRP A 89 0.98 -11.81 35.77
CA TRP A 89 1.85 -10.71 35.31
C TRP A 89 2.93 -11.18 34.32
N THR A 90 3.54 -12.35 34.54
CA THR A 90 4.53 -12.89 33.57
C THR A 90 3.87 -13.30 32.25
N VAL A 91 2.71 -13.94 32.29
CA VAL A 91 1.97 -14.29 31.07
C VAL A 91 1.52 -13.03 30.31
N ALA A 92 1.00 -12.04 31.03
CA ALA A 92 0.58 -10.77 30.44
C ALA A 92 1.76 -10.00 29.81
N SER A 93 2.95 -9.99 30.45
CA SER A 93 4.13 -9.36 29.89
C SER A 93 4.66 -10.07 28.65
N VAL A 94 4.65 -11.41 28.62
CA VAL A 94 5.02 -12.20 27.44
C VAL A 94 4.02 -11.97 26.30
N ALA A 95 2.72 -11.96 26.60
CA ALA A 95 1.69 -11.64 25.61
C ALA A 95 1.85 -10.22 25.03
N ALA A 96 2.12 -9.23 25.89
CA ALA A 96 2.38 -7.85 25.46
C ALA A 96 3.62 -7.76 24.54
N ILE A 97 4.70 -8.45 24.87
CA ILE A 97 5.91 -8.50 24.03
C ILE A 97 5.60 -9.16 22.68
N LEU A 98 4.87 -10.26 22.67
CA LEU A 98 4.46 -10.92 21.43
C LEU A 98 3.57 -10.02 20.57
N CYS A 99 2.62 -9.30 21.16
CA CYS A 99 1.80 -8.32 20.45
C CYS A 99 2.65 -7.19 19.85
N LEU A 100 3.67 -6.69 20.58
CA LEU A 100 4.57 -5.67 20.06
C LEU A 100 5.46 -6.21 18.93
N VAL A 101 5.98 -7.42 19.06
CA VAL A 101 6.83 -8.03 18.01
C VAL A 101 6.01 -8.35 16.75
N PHE A 102 4.88 -9.04 16.89
CA PHE A 102 4.04 -9.39 15.74
C PHE A 102 3.34 -8.17 15.15
N GLY A 103 2.86 -7.25 16.00
CA GLY A 103 2.29 -5.98 15.54
C GLY A 103 3.33 -5.09 14.84
N GLY A 104 4.53 -4.98 15.41
CA GLY A 104 5.65 -4.27 14.80
C GLY A 104 6.14 -4.89 13.50
N ALA A 105 6.28 -6.22 13.47
CA ALA A 105 6.64 -6.95 12.25
C ALA A 105 5.55 -6.83 11.16
N GLY A 106 4.28 -6.94 11.55
CA GLY A 106 3.15 -6.75 10.64
C GLY A 106 3.09 -5.31 10.09
N TYR A 107 3.27 -4.32 10.95
CA TYR A 107 3.35 -2.91 10.54
C TYR A 107 4.55 -2.66 9.61
N TRP A 108 5.73 -3.19 9.93
CA TRP A 108 6.90 -3.09 9.06
C TRP A 108 6.65 -3.75 7.71
N HIS A 109 6.13 -4.97 7.69
CA HIS A 109 5.80 -5.66 6.44
C HIS A 109 4.81 -4.84 5.61
N TYR A 110 3.77 -4.29 6.25
CA TYR A 110 2.81 -3.39 5.60
C TYR A 110 3.50 -2.13 5.06
N ALA A 111 4.33 -1.46 5.85
CA ALA A 111 5.04 -0.24 5.44
C ALA A 111 6.02 -0.50 4.29
N VAL A 112 6.78 -1.60 4.32
CA VAL A 112 7.70 -2.00 3.25
C VAL A 112 6.92 -2.42 2.00
N SER A 113 5.77 -3.08 2.15
CA SER A 113 4.93 -3.45 1.00
C SER A 113 4.29 -2.25 0.29
N GLN A 114 4.28 -1.08 0.91
CA GLN A 114 3.84 0.17 0.31
C GLN A 114 4.94 0.91 -0.48
N GLN A 115 6.19 0.45 -0.40
CA GLN A 115 7.25 1.04 -1.22
C GLN A 115 7.03 0.67 -2.69
N VAL A 116 6.70 1.69 -3.49
CA VAL A 116 6.48 1.61 -4.93
C VAL A 116 7.79 1.99 -5.63
N SER A 117 8.27 1.13 -6.53
CA SER A 117 9.38 1.46 -7.42
C SER A 117 8.84 2.07 -8.70
N TYR A 118 9.52 3.08 -9.21
CA TYR A 118 9.13 3.71 -10.47
C TYR A 118 9.99 3.17 -11.60
N LEU A 119 9.33 2.83 -12.69
CA LEU A 119 9.91 2.42 -13.95
C LEU A 119 9.86 3.60 -14.91
N GLU A 120 10.84 3.71 -15.77
CA GLU A 120 10.97 4.77 -16.76
C GLU A 120 11.16 4.15 -18.13
N ALA A 121 10.53 4.75 -19.12
CA ALA A 121 10.74 4.39 -20.51
C ALA A 121 10.81 5.67 -21.37
N SER A 122 11.69 5.64 -22.34
CA SER A 122 11.85 6.70 -23.30
C SER A 122 12.00 6.15 -24.70
N THR A 123 11.75 7.01 -25.67
CA THR A 123 11.94 6.77 -27.11
C THR A 123 12.87 7.82 -27.69
N THR A 124 13.60 7.43 -28.72
CA THR A 124 14.45 8.32 -29.50
C THR A 124 13.75 8.79 -30.77
N TYR A 125 14.47 9.50 -31.64
CA TYR A 125 13.95 9.99 -32.92
C TYR A 125 13.39 8.86 -33.79
N GLY A 126 12.17 9.03 -34.26
CA GLY A 126 11.47 8.06 -35.12
C GLY A 126 11.13 6.72 -34.44
N GLU A 127 11.41 6.57 -33.16
CA GLU A 127 11.13 5.35 -32.40
C GLU A 127 9.73 5.38 -31.81
N HIS A 128 9.04 4.23 -31.87
CA HIS A 128 7.81 4.00 -31.12
C HIS A 128 8.01 2.81 -30.17
N LYS A 129 7.40 2.86 -28.99
CA LYS A 129 7.55 1.77 -28.00
C LYS A 129 6.20 1.42 -27.39
N GLU A 130 5.86 0.14 -27.48
CA GLU A 130 4.69 -0.41 -26.80
C GLU A 130 5.05 -0.82 -25.36
N ILE A 131 4.23 -0.43 -24.40
CA ILE A 131 4.41 -0.72 -22.98
C ILE A 131 3.09 -1.22 -22.42
N ARG A 132 3.15 -2.30 -21.67
CA ARG A 132 2.02 -2.79 -20.89
C ARG A 132 2.24 -2.49 -19.42
N LEU A 133 1.32 -1.73 -18.83
CA LEU A 133 1.37 -1.33 -17.43
C LEU A 133 0.86 -2.45 -16.51
N PRO A 134 1.13 -2.37 -15.19
CA PRO A 134 0.75 -3.39 -14.21
C PRO A 134 -0.76 -3.65 -14.10
N ASP A 135 -1.59 -2.66 -14.42
CA ASP A 135 -3.06 -2.77 -14.45
C ASP A 135 -3.63 -3.35 -15.74
N GLY A 136 -2.75 -3.74 -16.68
CA GLY A 136 -3.11 -4.21 -18.00
C GLY A 136 -3.39 -3.12 -19.03
N THR A 137 -3.25 -1.83 -18.67
CA THR A 137 -3.30 -0.72 -19.62
C THR A 137 -2.18 -0.86 -20.64
N GLU A 138 -2.50 -0.65 -21.91
CA GLU A 138 -1.55 -0.61 -23.00
C GLU A 138 -1.31 0.84 -23.41
N LEU A 139 -0.05 1.21 -23.52
CA LEU A 139 0.35 2.50 -24.08
C LEU A 139 1.35 2.33 -25.21
N ILE A 140 1.23 3.17 -26.23
CA ILE A 140 2.22 3.29 -27.31
C ILE A 140 2.84 4.66 -27.17
N LEU A 141 4.15 4.71 -26.94
CA LEU A 141 4.92 5.93 -26.79
C LEU A 141 5.43 6.37 -28.15
N ASN A 142 5.20 7.62 -28.52
CA ASN A 142 5.66 8.22 -29.77
C ASN A 142 7.13 8.65 -29.69
N ALA A 143 7.71 9.14 -30.78
CA ALA A 143 9.10 9.56 -30.86
C ALA A 143 9.45 10.66 -29.85
N CYS A 144 10.68 10.61 -29.31
CA CYS A 144 11.24 11.58 -28.36
C CYS A 144 10.33 11.82 -27.14
N SER A 145 9.71 10.76 -26.63
CA SER A 145 8.79 10.84 -25.50
C SER A 145 9.34 10.08 -24.31
N TYR A 146 8.89 10.46 -23.12
CA TYR A 146 9.28 9.88 -21.83
C TYR A 146 8.04 9.60 -21.00
N VAL A 147 8.01 8.44 -20.36
CA VAL A 147 6.96 8.05 -19.42
C VAL A 147 7.60 7.46 -18.15
N ARG A 148 7.05 7.87 -17.01
CA ARG A 148 7.39 7.32 -15.70
C ARG A 148 6.14 6.76 -15.05
N TYR A 149 6.20 5.51 -14.61
CA TYR A 149 5.06 4.80 -14.02
C TYR A 149 5.51 3.87 -12.89
N PRO A 150 4.64 3.56 -11.93
CA PRO A 150 4.98 2.66 -10.84
C PRO A 150 5.00 1.19 -11.29
N ASP A 151 5.79 0.36 -10.61
CA ASP A 151 5.80 -1.10 -10.79
C ASP A 151 4.48 -1.76 -10.37
N ARG A 152 3.65 -1.05 -9.59
CA ARG A 152 2.28 -1.40 -9.21
C ARG A 152 1.51 -0.15 -8.80
N PHE A 153 0.24 -0.10 -9.10
CA PHE A 153 -0.63 0.98 -8.65
C PHE A 153 -1.14 0.70 -7.24
N VAL A 154 -0.81 1.59 -6.30
CA VAL A 154 -1.21 1.52 -4.89
C VAL A 154 -2.01 2.76 -4.53
N GLY A 155 -3.06 2.60 -3.71
CA GLY A 155 -3.93 3.71 -3.31
C GLY A 155 -5.16 3.87 -4.19
N GLU A 156 -5.72 5.07 -4.21
CA GLU A 156 -7.02 5.38 -4.83
C GLU A 156 -6.92 5.75 -6.32
N GLU A 157 -5.73 5.92 -6.86
CA GLU A 157 -5.51 6.39 -8.23
C GLU A 157 -4.36 5.61 -8.91
N ARG A 158 -4.47 5.43 -10.23
CA ARG A 158 -3.41 4.92 -11.12
C ARG A 158 -2.73 6.09 -11.83
N ARG A 159 -1.60 6.54 -11.30
CA ARG A 159 -0.93 7.76 -11.79
C ARG A 159 0.36 7.44 -12.52
N ILE A 160 0.57 8.11 -13.66
CA ILE A 160 1.81 8.11 -14.45
C ILE A 160 2.18 9.54 -14.83
N ASP A 161 3.47 9.78 -15.10
CA ASP A 161 3.98 11.04 -15.63
C ASP A 161 4.34 10.87 -17.11
N LEU A 162 3.97 11.83 -17.96
CA LEU A 162 4.26 11.84 -19.39
C LEU A 162 4.89 13.19 -19.80
N ASP A 163 6.00 13.14 -20.53
CA ASP A 163 6.52 14.23 -21.35
C ASP A 163 6.68 13.73 -22.78
N GLY A 164 5.93 14.29 -23.71
CA GLY A 164 5.88 13.82 -25.08
C GLY A 164 4.49 13.41 -25.55
N GLU A 165 4.41 12.41 -26.40
CA GLU A 165 3.15 11.92 -26.96
C GLU A 165 2.98 10.42 -26.74
N ALA A 166 1.79 10.04 -26.29
CA ALA A 166 1.42 8.64 -26.12
C ALA A 166 -0.06 8.41 -26.40
N PHE A 167 -0.34 7.24 -27.01
CA PHE A 167 -1.67 6.70 -27.15
C PHE A 167 -1.91 5.66 -26.04
N PHE A 168 -3.06 5.77 -25.40
CA PHE A 168 -3.45 4.95 -24.26
C PHE A 168 -4.69 4.12 -24.60
N ARG A 169 -4.66 2.83 -24.22
CA ARG A 169 -5.83 1.97 -24.09
C ARG A 169 -5.94 1.53 -22.65
N VAL A 170 -6.68 2.31 -21.88
CA VAL A 170 -6.74 2.15 -20.41
C VAL A 170 -7.70 1.04 -20.02
N SER A 171 -7.24 0.12 -19.19
CA SER A 171 -8.06 -0.90 -18.55
C SER A 171 -9.15 -0.29 -17.69
N HIS A 172 -10.41 -0.72 -17.88
CA HIS A 172 -11.55 -0.15 -17.18
C HIS A 172 -11.53 -0.47 -15.69
N ASN A 173 -11.59 0.57 -14.86
CA ASN A 173 -11.71 0.45 -13.40
C ASN A 173 -12.32 1.74 -12.83
N GLU A 174 -13.57 1.66 -12.34
CA GLU A 174 -14.30 2.80 -11.77
C GLU A 174 -13.84 3.16 -10.36
N GLU A 175 -13.30 2.19 -9.61
CA GLU A 175 -12.86 2.39 -8.23
C GLU A 175 -11.50 3.07 -8.15
N GLN A 176 -10.66 2.93 -9.20
CA GLN A 176 -9.30 3.47 -9.22
C GLN A 176 -9.04 4.20 -10.54
N PRO A 177 -9.36 5.48 -10.65
CA PRO A 177 -9.15 6.29 -11.86
C PRO A 177 -7.70 6.27 -12.33
N PHE A 178 -7.51 6.30 -13.65
CA PHE A 178 -6.19 6.42 -14.27
C PHE A 178 -5.89 7.89 -14.58
N ILE A 179 -4.72 8.37 -14.17
CA ILE A 179 -4.30 9.75 -14.31
C ILE A 179 -2.98 9.82 -15.08
N VAL A 180 -3.00 10.53 -16.20
CA VAL A 180 -1.79 10.93 -16.93
C VAL A 180 -1.46 12.37 -16.55
N LYS A 181 -0.35 12.53 -15.84
CA LYS A 181 0.17 13.84 -15.47
C LYS A 181 1.12 14.36 -16.53
N SER A 182 0.87 15.53 -17.04
CA SER A 182 1.80 16.26 -17.90
C SER A 182 2.26 17.59 -17.26
N HIS A 183 3.07 18.37 -17.97
CA HIS A 183 3.54 19.64 -17.45
C HIS A 183 2.46 20.74 -17.46
N SER A 184 1.44 20.62 -18.33
CA SER A 184 0.43 21.68 -18.53
C SER A 184 -0.97 21.30 -18.02
N PHE A 185 -1.28 20.01 -17.90
CA PHE A 185 -2.59 19.51 -17.49
C PHE A 185 -2.50 18.07 -17.00
N ASP A 186 -3.51 17.67 -16.26
CA ASP A 186 -3.73 16.26 -15.89
C ASP A 186 -4.91 15.69 -16.67
N VAL A 187 -4.82 14.43 -17.10
CA VAL A 187 -5.89 13.70 -17.80
C VAL A 187 -6.38 12.57 -16.92
N LYS A 188 -7.68 12.59 -16.59
CA LYS A 188 -8.32 11.58 -15.72
C LYS A 188 -9.35 10.75 -16.50
N VAL A 189 -9.23 9.43 -16.42
CA VAL A 189 -10.12 8.47 -17.10
C VAL A 189 -10.43 7.26 -16.22
N LEU A 190 -11.50 6.51 -16.58
CA LEU A 190 -11.87 5.25 -15.91
C LEU A 190 -11.60 4.02 -16.79
N GLY A 191 -11.59 4.20 -18.12
CA GLY A 191 -11.38 3.14 -19.11
C GLY A 191 -11.71 3.70 -20.49
N THR A 192 -10.71 4.15 -21.22
CA THR A 192 -10.83 5.03 -22.38
C THR A 192 -9.67 4.76 -23.33
N CYS A 193 -9.91 4.90 -24.64
CA CYS A 193 -8.86 4.98 -25.63
C CYS A 193 -8.67 6.43 -26.05
N PHE A 194 -7.47 6.99 -25.88
CA PHE A 194 -7.18 8.39 -26.13
C PHE A 194 -5.71 8.63 -26.41
N ASN A 195 -5.40 9.77 -27.02
CA ASN A 195 -4.05 10.26 -27.27
C ASN A 195 -3.78 11.49 -26.41
N VAL A 196 -2.59 11.61 -25.89
CA VAL A 196 -2.07 12.82 -25.22
C VAL A 196 -0.81 13.24 -25.95
N LYS A 197 -0.78 14.48 -26.45
CA LYS A 197 0.42 15.14 -26.98
C LYS A 197 0.76 16.29 -26.07
N SER A 198 1.86 16.19 -25.34
CA SER A 198 2.28 17.16 -24.34
C SER A 198 3.81 17.19 -24.23
N TYR A 199 4.46 17.58 -25.33
CA TYR A 199 5.89 17.87 -25.31
C TYR A 199 6.13 19.23 -24.64
N SER A 200 7.05 19.26 -23.68
CA SER A 200 7.40 20.48 -22.93
C SER A 200 7.96 21.61 -23.84
N SER A 201 8.42 21.24 -25.02
CA SER A 201 8.94 22.20 -26.05
C SER A 201 7.89 22.78 -26.97
N ASP A 202 6.68 22.21 -27.03
CA ASP A 202 5.66 22.61 -28.01
C ASP A 202 4.76 23.71 -27.44
N GLU A 203 4.33 24.64 -28.35
CA GLU A 203 3.39 25.69 -27.98
C GLU A 203 1.96 25.19 -27.88
N VAL A 204 1.61 24.17 -28.67
CA VAL A 204 0.26 23.56 -28.65
C VAL A 204 0.35 22.12 -28.21
N VAL A 205 -0.40 21.81 -27.13
CA VAL A 205 -0.59 20.48 -26.61
C VAL A 205 -2.04 20.03 -26.82
N SER A 206 -2.28 18.71 -26.86
CA SER A 206 -3.63 18.21 -27.15
C SER A 206 -3.98 16.95 -26.38
N VAL A 207 -5.31 16.73 -26.25
CA VAL A 207 -5.91 15.46 -25.84
C VAL A 207 -7.00 15.10 -26.84
N ASP A 208 -6.90 13.91 -27.43
CA ASP A 208 -7.82 13.38 -28.44
C ASP A 208 -8.48 12.10 -27.93
N VAL A 209 -9.80 11.97 -28.03
CA VAL A 209 -10.54 10.82 -27.52
C VAL A 209 -11.04 9.92 -28.65
N GLU A 210 -10.50 8.69 -28.72
CA GLU A 210 -10.97 7.66 -29.65
C GLU A 210 -12.27 7.01 -29.14
N SER A 211 -12.33 6.64 -27.87
CA SER A 211 -13.52 6.04 -27.26
C SER A 211 -13.58 6.30 -25.75
N GLY A 212 -14.78 6.36 -25.18
CA GLY A 212 -15.02 6.59 -23.76
C GLY A 212 -15.17 8.07 -23.40
N LYS A 213 -14.70 8.44 -22.20
CA LYS A 213 -14.80 9.79 -21.66
C LYS A 213 -13.49 10.15 -20.96
N VAL A 214 -13.05 11.38 -21.15
CA VAL A 214 -11.84 11.94 -20.58
C VAL A 214 -12.18 13.23 -19.83
N GLN A 215 -11.62 13.41 -18.66
CA GLN A 215 -11.57 14.68 -17.96
C GLN A 215 -10.16 15.24 -18.10
N VAL A 216 -10.05 16.50 -18.51
CA VAL A 216 -8.78 17.25 -18.61
C VAL A 216 -8.83 18.33 -17.56
N ASP A 217 -7.92 18.27 -16.60
CA ASP A 217 -7.80 19.23 -15.49
C ASP A 217 -6.61 20.16 -15.80
N MET A 218 -6.91 21.43 -16.07
CA MET A 218 -5.96 22.52 -16.30
C MET A 218 -5.89 23.39 -15.04
N PRO A 219 -4.85 24.22 -14.85
CA PRO A 219 -4.71 25.07 -13.66
C PRO A 219 -5.94 25.95 -13.36
N GLU A 220 -6.58 26.48 -14.39
CA GLU A 220 -7.72 27.43 -14.25
C GLU A 220 -9.05 26.90 -14.81
N ALA A 221 -9.06 25.68 -15.37
CA ALA A 221 -10.25 25.12 -16.01
C ALA A 221 -10.28 23.59 -15.94
N MET A 222 -11.48 23.04 -15.98
CA MET A 222 -11.71 21.60 -16.13
C MET A 222 -12.63 21.34 -17.31
N MET A 223 -12.25 20.40 -18.16
CA MET A 223 -13.02 20.05 -19.34
C MET A 223 -13.31 18.54 -19.41
N ARG A 224 -14.46 18.19 -19.98
CA ARG A 224 -14.80 16.80 -20.29
C ARG A 224 -14.94 16.59 -21.79
N LEU A 225 -14.26 15.56 -22.27
CA LEU A 225 -14.26 15.13 -23.64
C LEU A 225 -14.96 13.77 -23.77
N LYS A 226 -15.64 13.58 -24.90
CA LYS A 226 -16.26 12.32 -25.33
C LYS A 226 -15.55 11.80 -26.57
N ALA A 227 -15.91 10.59 -26.99
CA ALA A 227 -15.42 10.03 -28.25
C ALA A 227 -15.55 11.04 -29.42
N ASN A 228 -14.52 11.12 -30.25
CA ASN A 228 -14.37 12.04 -31.37
C ASN A 228 -14.33 13.53 -30.95
N GLU A 229 -13.98 13.82 -29.69
CA GLU A 229 -13.69 15.18 -29.24
C GLU A 229 -12.20 15.33 -28.94
N GLN A 230 -11.68 16.51 -29.26
CA GLN A 230 -10.31 16.95 -29.03
C GLN A 230 -10.32 18.26 -28.26
N VAL A 231 -9.33 18.48 -27.44
CA VAL A 231 -8.93 19.80 -26.94
C VAL A 231 -7.53 20.13 -27.42
N LEU A 232 -7.37 21.32 -27.94
CA LEU A 232 -6.08 21.96 -28.20
C LEU A 232 -5.87 23.03 -27.14
N ILE A 233 -4.70 23.08 -26.55
CA ILE A 233 -4.35 24.02 -25.48
C ILE A 233 -3.06 24.71 -25.90
N ASN A 234 -3.10 26.06 -25.98
CA ASN A 234 -1.89 26.86 -26.17
C ASN A 234 -1.21 27.08 -24.83
N THR A 235 0.01 26.59 -24.67
CA THR A 235 0.76 26.64 -23.39
C THR A 235 1.31 28.04 -23.08
N VAL A 236 1.39 28.92 -24.09
CA VAL A 236 1.90 30.29 -23.94
C VAL A 236 0.80 31.24 -23.53
N SER A 237 -0.35 31.21 -24.22
CA SER A 237 -1.49 32.10 -23.91
C SER A 237 -2.43 31.55 -22.86
N GLY A 238 -2.44 30.24 -22.64
CA GLY A 238 -3.41 29.54 -21.81
C GLY A 238 -4.76 29.31 -22.48
N ASP A 239 -4.93 29.76 -23.74
CA ASP A 239 -6.16 29.57 -24.50
C ASP A 239 -6.36 28.11 -24.84
N TYR A 240 -7.62 27.67 -24.88
CA TYR A 240 -7.97 26.33 -25.30
C TYR A 240 -9.19 26.30 -26.22
N VAL A 241 -9.19 25.34 -27.13
CA VAL A 241 -10.27 25.13 -28.08
C VAL A 241 -10.70 23.66 -28.01
N LYS A 242 -11.98 23.43 -27.67
CA LYS A 242 -12.59 22.15 -27.81
C LYS A 242 -13.27 22.04 -29.16
N GLN A 243 -12.97 20.96 -29.86
CA GLN A 243 -13.56 20.69 -31.16
C GLN A 243 -14.01 19.25 -31.27
N ARG A 244 -14.92 19.00 -32.19
CA ARG A 244 -15.38 17.66 -32.57
C ARG A 244 -15.02 17.42 -34.01
N GLU A 245 -14.23 16.39 -34.23
CA GLU A 245 -13.84 15.98 -35.56
C GLU A 245 -13.93 14.45 -35.69
N GLU A 246 -14.57 13.98 -36.77
CA GLU A 246 -14.56 12.57 -37.10
C GLU A 246 -13.26 12.22 -37.83
N HIS A 247 -12.21 11.99 -37.08
CA HIS A 247 -10.91 11.60 -37.61
C HIS A 247 -10.29 10.43 -36.85
N THR A 248 -9.31 9.79 -37.46
CA THR A 248 -8.52 8.76 -36.79
C THR A 248 -7.63 9.40 -35.72
N VAL A 249 -7.83 9.00 -34.47
CA VAL A 249 -7.00 9.47 -33.36
C VAL A 249 -5.61 8.83 -33.45
N ALA A 250 -4.57 9.61 -33.17
CA ALA A 250 -3.17 9.16 -33.18
C ALA A 250 -2.77 8.49 -34.51
N VAL A 251 -2.97 9.20 -35.64
CA VAL A 251 -2.62 8.71 -36.99
C VAL A 251 -1.14 8.36 -37.13
N TRP A 252 -0.29 8.89 -36.28
CA TRP A 252 1.13 8.58 -36.22
C TRP A 252 1.41 7.07 -35.98
N ARG A 253 0.50 6.33 -35.34
CA ARG A 253 0.60 4.88 -35.13
C ARG A 253 0.61 4.11 -36.46
N SER A 254 -0.08 4.62 -37.47
CA SER A 254 -0.07 4.07 -38.84
C SER A 254 1.02 4.69 -39.72
N GLY A 255 1.82 5.57 -39.14
CA GLY A 255 2.89 6.25 -39.85
C GLY A 255 2.49 7.57 -40.53
N SER A 256 1.23 8.02 -40.45
CA SER A 256 0.79 9.31 -40.99
C SER A 256 1.13 10.47 -40.05
N LEU A 257 1.14 11.69 -40.58
CA LEU A 257 1.24 12.95 -39.84
C LEU A 257 -0.03 13.75 -40.06
N ARG A 258 -0.54 14.36 -39.02
CA ARG A 258 -1.67 15.25 -39.07
C ARG A 258 -1.39 16.52 -38.32
N PHE A 259 -1.61 17.63 -39.02
CA PHE A 259 -1.54 18.99 -38.45
C PHE A 259 -2.95 19.57 -38.46
N ASN A 260 -3.33 20.26 -37.40
CA ASN A 260 -4.60 20.94 -37.27
C ASN A 260 -4.38 22.31 -36.66
N ALA A 261 -4.35 23.34 -37.50
CA ALA A 261 -3.97 24.69 -37.13
C ALA A 261 -2.69 24.71 -36.26
N THR A 262 -1.71 23.89 -36.61
CA THR A 262 -0.49 23.70 -35.86
C THR A 262 0.51 24.79 -36.23
N PRO A 263 1.08 25.51 -35.23
CA PRO A 263 2.15 26.51 -35.52
C PRO A 263 3.31 25.85 -36.27
N ILE A 264 3.84 26.55 -37.28
CA ILE A 264 4.94 26.03 -38.12
C ILE A 264 6.16 25.63 -37.28
N HIS A 265 6.40 26.32 -36.16
CA HIS A 265 7.48 25.96 -35.23
C HIS A 265 7.25 24.58 -34.58
N ASP A 266 6.01 24.25 -34.23
CA ASP A 266 5.67 22.93 -33.68
C ASP A 266 5.65 21.86 -34.76
N VAL A 267 5.24 22.23 -36.02
CA VAL A 267 5.38 21.31 -37.18
C VAL A 267 6.86 20.99 -37.40
N ALA A 268 7.75 21.97 -37.35
CA ALA A 268 9.20 21.72 -37.47
C ALA A 268 9.72 20.76 -36.41
N LYS A 269 9.36 20.95 -35.13
CA LYS A 269 9.75 20.08 -34.03
C LYS A 269 9.21 18.64 -34.22
N GLU A 270 7.97 18.49 -34.69
CA GLU A 270 7.40 17.19 -34.97
C GLU A 270 8.13 16.46 -36.10
N LEU A 271 8.48 17.17 -37.19
CA LEU A 271 9.32 16.61 -38.25
C LEU A 271 10.71 16.25 -37.75
N GLU A 272 11.33 17.08 -36.91
CA GLU A 272 12.62 16.76 -36.29
C GLU A 272 12.55 15.45 -35.49
N ARG A 273 11.54 15.32 -34.60
CA ARG A 273 11.33 14.13 -33.80
C ARG A 273 11.13 12.87 -34.64
N ARG A 274 10.37 12.99 -35.72
CA ARG A 274 10.02 11.85 -36.58
C ARG A 274 11.16 11.41 -37.51
N TYR A 275 11.82 12.38 -38.16
CA TYR A 275 12.79 12.10 -39.24
C TYR A 275 14.25 12.20 -38.79
N ASN A 276 14.52 12.52 -37.54
CA ASN A 276 15.87 12.77 -37.02
C ASN A 276 16.63 13.77 -37.87
N CYS A 277 16.00 14.91 -38.12
CA CYS A 277 16.55 16.03 -38.85
C CYS A 277 16.63 17.28 -37.97
N ARG A 278 17.28 18.32 -38.46
CA ARG A 278 17.36 19.64 -37.83
C ARG A 278 16.73 20.69 -38.76
N ILE A 279 15.71 21.36 -38.25
CA ILE A 279 15.00 22.42 -39.01
C ILE A 279 15.30 23.76 -38.37
N THR A 280 15.72 24.70 -39.20
CA THR A 280 16.03 26.10 -38.82
C THR A 280 15.22 27.05 -39.66
N PHE A 281 15.00 28.23 -39.14
CA PHE A 281 14.27 29.30 -39.81
C PHE A 281 15.24 30.39 -40.25
N ALA A 282 14.98 31.00 -41.39
CA ALA A 282 15.80 32.10 -41.91
C ALA A 282 15.76 33.30 -40.97
N GLU A 283 16.90 33.90 -40.70
CA GLU A 283 17.05 35.04 -39.82
C GLU A 283 16.32 36.27 -40.36
N GLY A 284 15.72 37.04 -39.45
CA GLY A 284 15.01 38.29 -39.80
C GLY A 284 13.63 38.09 -40.43
N GLN A 285 13.12 36.87 -40.51
CA GLN A 285 11.77 36.55 -41.01
C GLN A 285 10.86 36.10 -39.86
N THR A 286 9.58 36.43 -39.93
CA THR A 286 8.52 35.96 -38.99
C THR A 286 7.73 34.82 -39.60
N PHE A 287 7.45 33.80 -38.73
CA PHE A 287 6.77 32.58 -39.14
C PHE A 287 5.58 32.31 -38.20
N ASP A 288 4.45 32.93 -38.51
CA ASP A 288 3.19 32.86 -37.74
C ASP A 288 2.17 31.93 -38.40
N ASN A 289 2.62 31.15 -39.42
CA ASN A 289 1.76 30.30 -40.20
C ASN A 289 1.23 29.12 -39.35
N LEU A 290 -0.06 28.84 -39.50
CA LEU A 290 -0.71 27.65 -38.99
C LEU A 290 -0.84 26.65 -40.11
N ILE A 291 -0.41 25.44 -39.88
CA ILE A 291 -0.44 24.36 -40.87
C ILE A 291 -1.59 23.41 -40.54
N SER A 292 -2.36 23.03 -41.56
CA SER A 292 -3.39 22.02 -41.47
C SER A 292 -3.28 21.05 -42.63
N GLY A 293 -3.47 19.77 -42.39
CA GLY A 293 -3.43 18.73 -43.41
C GLY A 293 -3.04 17.37 -42.85
N GLU A 294 -3.30 16.35 -43.62
CA GLU A 294 -2.88 14.97 -43.31
C GLU A 294 -1.88 14.50 -44.37
N HIS A 295 -0.80 13.92 -43.89
CA HIS A 295 0.30 13.48 -44.73
C HIS A 295 0.54 12.01 -44.48
N ASP A 296 0.21 11.17 -45.46
CA ASP A 296 0.48 9.76 -45.39
C ASP A 296 1.98 9.50 -45.29
N ASN A 297 2.34 8.37 -44.66
CA ASN A 297 3.69 7.95 -44.37
C ASN A 297 4.69 8.15 -45.53
N LYS A 298 5.20 9.34 -45.67
CA LYS A 298 6.07 9.77 -46.76
C LYS A 298 7.44 10.17 -46.22
N SER A 299 8.34 10.40 -47.14
CA SER A 299 9.65 10.95 -46.80
C SER A 299 9.53 12.39 -46.27
N LEU A 300 10.50 12.84 -45.50
CA LEU A 300 10.61 14.24 -45.05
C LEU A 300 10.44 15.22 -46.21
N ALA A 301 11.08 14.96 -47.37
CA ALA A 301 10.96 15.79 -48.54
C ALA A 301 9.53 15.98 -49.05
N ALA A 302 8.76 14.86 -49.09
CA ALA A 302 7.38 14.91 -49.54
C ALA A 302 6.45 15.69 -48.56
N VAL A 303 6.73 15.59 -47.26
CA VAL A 303 6.00 16.40 -46.26
C VAL A 303 6.36 17.88 -46.38
N LEU A 304 7.65 18.20 -46.52
CA LEU A 304 8.11 19.59 -46.71
C LEU A 304 7.55 20.21 -48.00
N GLU A 305 7.50 19.47 -49.10
CA GLU A 305 6.88 19.93 -50.37
C GLU A 305 5.38 20.24 -50.16
N SER A 306 4.66 19.39 -49.42
CA SER A 306 3.26 19.65 -49.09
C SER A 306 3.09 20.89 -48.19
N VAL A 307 3.97 21.07 -47.21
CA VAL A 307 3.97 22.27 -46.33
C VAL A 307 4.27 23.53 -47.17
N GLU A 308 5.25 23.48 -48.05
CA GLU A 308 5.57 24.57 -48.95
C GLU A 308 4.38 24.95 -49.82
N TYR A 309 3.75 23.98 -50.46
CA TYR A 309 2.58 24.20 -51.32
C TYR A 309 1.40 24.86 -50.58
N THR A 310 1.17 24.45 -49.34
CA THR A 310 0.00 24.94 -48.57
C THR A 310 0.27 26.24 -47.83
N SER A 311 1.50 26.50 -47.41
CA SER A 311 1.84 27.64 -46.55
C SER A 311 2.62 28.75 -47.25
N GLY A 312 3.21 28.49 -48.42
CA GLY A 312 4.12 29.39 -49.10
C GLY A 312 5.48 29.54 -48.39
N ILE A 313 5.79 28.66 -47.43
CA ILE A 313 7.09 28.62 -46.77
C ILE A 313 8.00 27.73 -47.58
N HIS A 314 9.04 28.28 -48.17
CA HIS A 314 10.03 27.54 -48.95
C HIS A 314 10.99 26.78 -48.04
N TYR A 315 11.58 25.72 -48.60
CA TYR A 315 12.58 24.94 -47.86
C TYR A 315 13.84 24.69 -48.73
N ARG A 316 14.95 24.55 -48.04
CA ARG A 316 16.20 24.04 -48.59
C ARG A 316 16.75 22.94 -47.71
N MET A 317 16.90 21.73 -48.28
CA MET A 317 17.36 20.57 -47.57
C MET A 317 18.75 20.15 -48.02
N LYS A 318 19.67 19.88 -47.03
CA LYS A 318 21.01 19.35 -47.27
C LYS A 318 21.30 18.25 -46.24
N GLY A 319 21.21 17.01 -46.68
CA GLY A 319 21.26 15.88 -45.75
C GLY A 319 20.10 15.87 -44.76
N ASN A 320 20.39 15.92 -43.48
CA ASN A 320 19.40 16.01 -42.40
C ASN A 320 19.16 17.45 -41.89
N GLN A 321 19.71 18.45 -42.56
CA GLN A 321 19.49 19.86 -42.21
C GLN A 321 18.51 20.50 -43.20
N VAL A 322 17.52 21.19 -42.65
CA VAL A 322 16.48 21.89 -43.40
C VAL A 322 16.47 23.36 -42.97
N LEU A 323 16.46 24.27 -43.93
CA LEU A 323 16.24 25.67 -43.70
C LEU A 323 14.88 26.05 -44.29
N LEU A 324 13.99 26.62 -43.47
CA LEU A 324 12.72 27.18 -43.87
C LEU A 324 12.89 28.71 -44.09
N TYR A 325 12.35 29.23 -45.18
CA TYR A 325 12.44 30.64 -45.52
C TYR A 325 11.23 31.15 -46.29
N LYS A 326 10.99 32.44 -46.30
CA LYS A 326 9.98 33.12 -47.12
C LYS A 326 10.69 33.97 -48.17
N ASP A 327 10.04 34.20 -49.32
CA ASP A 327 10.55 35.08 -50.37
C ASP A 327 10.58 36.56 -49.97
#